data_b35a9e9b41a98bb62fa68f650a6b6f20
#
_entry.id   b35a9e9b41a98bb62fa68f650a6b6f20
#
_cell.length_a   1.000
_cell.length_b   1.000
_cell.length_c   1.000
_cell.angle_alpha   90.00
_cell.angle_beta   90.00
_cell.angle_gamma   90.00
#
_symmetry.space_group_name_H-M   'P 1'
#
loop_
_entity.id
_entity.type
_entity.pdbx_description
1 polymer ?
#
loop_
_entity_poly.entity_id
_entity_poly.type
_entity_poly.pdbx_seq_one_letter_code
_entity_poly.pdbx_strand_id
1 'polypeptide(L)'
;MLVQLSNTTGIPFSKWQANFNLGPGFYQTNLLPGTLIGLYDARVSAPFGSVLASGGDPSSTFITSSFVAAIASYLTSELQYTNPSTYTALSNAILTWNFAHDGLALPDVIPDLAAAMTENPKLQVLALNGYHDLVTPFFQTETDLSRLGTNPNVQKAFYRGGHMTYLDDQSRVLEKADLVQFYQRATASQ
;
A
#
# COMPACT_ATOMS: atom_id res chain seq x y z
N MET A 1 25.44 -3.16 12.41
CA MET A 1 24.33 -2.55 11.66
C MET A 1 24.31 -2.96 10.18
N LEU A 2 25.27 -2.56 9.31
CA LEU A 2 25.21 -2.87 7.86
C LEU A 2 25.21 -4.36 7.54
N VAL A 3 25.98 -5.18 8.27
CA VAL A 3 25.95 -6.66 8.14
C VAL A 3 24.57 -7.21 8.48
N GLN A 4 23.94 -6.68 9.54
CA GLN A 4 22.60 -7.08 9.93
C GLN A 4 21.57 -6.70 8.85
N LEU A 5 21.65 -5.47 8.32
CA LEU A 5 20.81 -5.06 7.19
C LEU A 5 20.97 -5.99 5.98
N SER A 6 22.22 -6.31 5.61
CA SER A 6 22.49 -7.25 4.52
C SER A 6 21.84 -8.61 4.76
N ASN A 7 22.00 -9.16 5.96
CA ASN A 7 21.44 -10.47 6.31
C ASN A 7 19.91 -10.46 6.36
N THR A 8 19.30 -9.37 6.81
CA THR A 8 17.85 -9.28 6.94
C THR A 8 17.17 -8.99 5.60
N THR A 9 17.77 -8.13 4.77
CA THR A 9 17.13 -7.67 3.53
C THR A 9 17.52 -8.47 2.30
N GLY A 10 18.65 -9.20 2.34
CA GLY A 10 19.24 -9.87 1.18
C GLY A 10 20.02 -8.93 0.25
N ILE A 11 20.02 -7.61 0.51
CA ILE A 11 20.83 -6.67 -0.28
C ILE A 11 22.31 -6.81 0.11
N PRO A 12 23.23 -6.93 -0.86
CA PRO A 12 24.65 -7.10 -0.58
C PRO A 12 25.23 -6.00 0.31
N PHE A 13 26.10 -6.39 1.25
CA PHE A 13 26.77 -5.46 2.17
C PHE A 13 27.44 -4.28 1.46
N SER A 14 28.08 -4.53 0.31
CA SER A 14 28.73 -3.49 -0.50
C SER A 14 27.76 -2.39 -0.97
N LYS A 15 26.51 -2.72 -1.20
CA LYS A 15 25.47 -1.74 -1.58
C LYS A 15 25.14 -0.83 -0.41
N TRP A 16 24.96 -1.39 0.80
CA TRP A 16 24.75 -0.65 2.02
C TRP A 16 25.93 0.24 2.40
N GLN A 17 27.15 -0.25 2.17
CA GLN A 17 28.37 0.51 2.41
C GLN A 17 28.54 1.68 1.46
N ALA A 18 28.19 1.50 0.19
CA ALA A 18 28.29 2.55 -0.83
C ALA A 18 27.23 3.64 -0.68
N ASN A 19 26.02 3.26 -0.26
CA ASN A 19 24.90 4.19 -0.09
C ASN A 19 23.94 3.68 0.99
N PHE A 20 24.03 4.27 2.18
CA PHE A 20 23.10 3.97 3.26
C PHE A 20 21.77 4.71 3.04
N ASN A 21 20.78 3.98 2.55
CA ASN A 21 19.46 4.52 2.28
C ASN A 21 18.38 3.49 2.63
N LEU A 22 17.52 3.80 3.60
CA LEU A 22 16.44 2.94 4.08
C LEU A 22 15.13 3.13 3.31
N GLY A 23 15.10 3.99 2.30
CA GLY A 23 13.91 4.22 1.49
C GLY A 23 13.56 3.01 0.60
N PRO A 24 12.29 2.81 0.30
CA PRO A 24 11.81 1.65 -0.49
C PRO A 24 12.43 1.60 -1.90
N GLY A 25 12.72 2.75 -2.51
CA GLY A 25 13.39 2.80 -3.82
C GLY A 25 14.82 2.23 -3.82
N PHE A 26 15.54 2.30 -2.68
CA PHE A 26 16.84 1.63 -2.56
C PHE A 26 16.67 0.11 -2.56
N TYR A 27 15.68 -0.41 -1.83
CA TYR A 27 15.34 -1.83 -1.82
C TYR A 27 14.90 -2.30 -3.22
N GLN A 28 14.01 -1.54 -3.86
CA GLN A 28 13.48 -1.79 -5.19
C GLN A 28 14.58 -2.04 -6.24
N THR A 29 15.66 -1.25 -6.17
CA THR A 29 16.71 -1.25 -7.21
C THR A 29 17.92 -2.11 -6.87
N ASN A 30 18.08 -2.57 -5.64
CA ASN A 30 19.29 -3.24 -5.18
C ASN A 30 19.10 -4.68 -4.70
N LEU A 31 17.85 -5.14 -4.49
CA LEU A 31 17.59 -6.50 -4.02
C LEU A 31 17.95 -7.55 -5.09
N LEU A 32 17.49 -7.34 -6.32
CA LEU A 32 17.72 -8.27 -7.42
C LEU A 32 18.65 -7.63 -8.47
N PRO A 33 19.81 -8.24 -8.77
CA PRO A 33 20.73 -7.71 -9.78
C PRO A 33 20.06 -7.58 -11.15
N GLY A 34 20.18 -6.40 -11.78
CA GLY A 34 19.65 -6.13 -13.12
C GLY A 34 18.12 -6.05 -13.22
N THR A 35 17.42 -6.06 -12.08
CA THR A 35 15.97 -6.17 -12.03
C THR A 35 15.38 -5.11 -11.13
N LEU A 36 14.30 -4.49 -11.57
CA LEU A 36 13.48 -3.57 -10.78
C LEU A 36 12.34 -4.34 -10.12
N ILE A 37 12.15 -4.16 -8.82
CA ILE A 37 11.04 -4.76 -8.05
C ILE A 37 9.88 -3.77 -8.00
N GLY A 38 8.65 -4.27 -7.99
CA GLY A 38 7.45 -3.46 -7.81
C GLY A 38 7.36 -2.85 -6.42
N LEU A 39 6.98 -1.57 -6.33
CA LEU A 39 6.69 -0.90 -5.06
C LEU A 39 5.29 -1.24 -4.56
N TYR A 40 4.30 -1.28 -5.45
CA TYR A 40 2.93 -1.68 -5.07
C TYR A 40 2.82 -3.19 -4.82
N ASP A 41 3.66 -4.01 -5.46
CA ASP A 41 3.75 -5.44 -5.16
C ASP A 41 5.16 -5.96 -5.44
N ALA A 42 5.92 -6.22 -4.40
CA ALA A 42 7.30 -6.68 -4.47
C ALA A 42 7.47 -8.08 -5.09
N ARG A 43 6.38 -8.82 -5.31
CA ARG A 43 6.40 -10.10 -6.05
C ARG A 43 6.51 -9.89 -7.56
N VAL A 44 6.12 -8.72 -8.05
CA VAL A 44 6.26 -8.33 -9.45
C VAL A 44 7.63 -7.72 -9.67
N SER A 45 8.35 -8.18 -10.67
CA SER A 45 9.67 -7.64 -11.02
C SER A 45 9.89 -7.66 -12.53
N ALA A 46 10.78 -6.81 -13.02
CA ALA A 46 11.09 -6.72 -14.43
C ALA A 46 12.55 -6.29 -14.65
N PRO A 47 13.23 -6.78 -15.71
CA PRO A 47 14.58 -6.33 -16.06
C PRO A 47 14.62 -4.81 -16.28
N PHE A 48 15.70 -4.16 -15.82
CA PHE A 48 15.92 -2.75 -16.16
C PHE A 48 15.87 -2.53 -17.68
N GLY A 49 15.23 -1.44 -18.10
CA GLY A 49 15.05 -1.11 -19.51
C GLY A 49 13.91 -1.86 -20.23
N SER A 50 13.24 -2.79 -19.57
CA SER A 50 12.03 -3.42 -20.13
C SER A 50 10.83 -2.46 -20.12
N VAL A 51 9.81 -2.77 -20.93
CA VAL A 51 8.55 -1.98 -20.98
C VAL A 51 7.88 -1.92 -19.60
N LEU A 52 7.86 -3.01 -18.85
CA LEU A 52 7.27 -3.02 -17.51
C LEU A 52 8.03 -2.15 -16.52
N ALA A 53 9.35 -2.03 -16.66
CA ALA A 53 10.17 -1.19 -15.79
C ALA A 53 10.19 0.30 -16.22
N SER A 54 9.70 0.64 -17.41
CA SER A 54 9.79 1.99 -17.98
C SER A 54 9.06 3.06 -17.19
N GLY A 55 7.99 2.67 -16.47
CA GLY A 55 7.24 3.56 -15.58
C GLY A 55 7.84 3.72 -14.17
N GLY A 56 9.00 3.11 -13.90
CA GLY A 56 9.65 3.16 -12.58
C GLY A 56 9.10 2.19 -11.54
N ASP A 57 7.98 1.54 -11.83
CA ASP A 57 7.37 0.50 -10.99
C ASP A 57 6.69 -0.56 -11.87
N PRO A 58 7.27 -1.77 -11.99
CA PRO A 58 6.71 -2.82 -12.83
C PRO A 58 5.35 -3.31 -12.36
N SER A 59 5.06 -3.29 -11.07
CA SER A 59 3.74 -3.67 -10.55
C SER A 59 2.67 -2.65 -10.93
N SER A 60 2.95 -1.36 -10.79
CA SER A 60 2.06 -0.28 -11.22
C SER A 60 1.82 -0.30 -12.73
N THR A 61 2.87 -0.47 -13.53
CA THR A 61 2.76 -0.54 -15.00
C THR A 61 1.86 -1.71 -15.43
N PHE A 62 2.07 -2.89 -14.83
CA PHE A 62 1.27 -4.09 -15.11
C PHE A 62 -0.21 -3.89 -14.79
N ILE A 63 -0.50 -3.33 -13.62
CA ILE A 63 -1.87 -3.15 -13.12
C ILE A 63 -2.58 -2.04 -13.92
N THR A 64 -1.93 -0.89 -14.11
CA THR A 64 -2.56 0.27 -14.75
C THR A 64 -3.03 -0.05 -16.15
N SER A 65 -2.25 -0.78 -16.96
CA SER A 65 -2.65 -1.14 -18.32
C SER A 65 -3.91 -2.00 -18.37
N SER A 66 -4.03 -2.96 -17.45
CA SER A 66 -5.19 -3.83 -17.35
C SER A 66 -6.45 -3.09 -16.89
N PHE A 67 -6.31 -2.22 -15.89
CA PHE A 67 -7.44 -1.46 -15.36
C PHE A 67 -7.94 -0.39 -16.34
N VAL A 68 -7.06 0.30 -17.05
CA VAL A 68 -7.47 1.31 -18.05
C VAL A 68 -8.29 0.67 -19.16
N ALA A 69 -7.90 -0.50 -19.64
CA ALA A 69 -8.65 -1.22 -20.66
C ALA A 69 -10.02 -1.71 -20.14
N ALA A 70 -10.04 -2.27 -18.93
CA ALA A 70 -11.25 -2.79 -18.32
C ALA A 70 -12.28 -1.70 -17.98
N ILE A 71 -11.84 -0.57 -17.38
CA ILE A 71 -12.73 0.48 -16.95
C ILE A 71 -13.46 1.17 -18.10
N ALA A 72 -12.80 1.35 -19.24
CA ALA A 72 -13.41 1.96 -20.41
C ALA A 72 -14.60 1.15 -20.91
N SER A 73 -14.46 -0.16 -20.95
CA SER A 73 -15.55 -1.08 -21.33
C SER A 73 -16.65 -1.10 -20.25
N TYR A 74 -16.28 -1.22 -18.99
CA TYR A 74 -17.22 -1.32 -17.88
C TYR A 74 -18.10 -0.08 -17.74
N LEU A 75 -17.51 1.12 -17.83
CA LEU A 75 -18.27 2.37 -17.74
C LEU A 75 -19.34 2.46 -18.85
N THR A 76 -18.97 2.11 -20.08
CA THR A 76 -19.87 2.28 -21.22
C THR A 76 -20.89 1.16 -21.37
N SER A 77 -20.49 -0.11 -21.19
CA SER A 77 -21.35 -1.26 -21.43
C SER A 77 -22.21 -1.64 -20.23
N GLU A 78 -21.64 -1.64 -19.02
CA GLU A 78 -22.36 -2.07 -17.81
C GLU A 78 -23.07 -0.92 -17.11
N LEU A 79 -22.38 0.20 -16.93
CA LEU A 79 -22.93 1.34 -16.21
C LEU A 79 -23.66 2.33 -17.12
N GLN A 80 -23.55 2.18 -18.45
CA GLN A 80 -24.13 3.10 -19.46
C GLN A 80 -23.69 4.56 -19.17
N TYR A 81 -22.52 4.74 -18.57
CA TYR A 81 -21.95 6.04 -18.24
C TYR A 81 -20.99 6.49 -19.32
N THR A 82 -21.26 7.67 -19.86
CA THR A 82 -20.41 8.31 -20.87
C THR A 82 -19.84 9.60 -20.32
N ASN A 83 -18.55 9.79 -20.44
CA ASN A 83 -17.85 11.01 -20.05
C ASN A 83 -16.77 11.32 -21.13
N PRO A 84 -16.70 12.55 -21.66
CA PRO A 84 -15.71 12.94 -22.66
C PRO A 84 -14.28 13.04 -22.10
N SER A 85 -14.11 13.06 -20.76
CA SER A 85 -12.78 13.10 -20.17
C SER A 85 -12.12 11.71 -20.13
N THR A 86 -10.79 11.71 -20.22
CA THR A 86 -9.99 10.50 -20.05
C THR A 86 -10.03 10.04 -18.60
N TYR A 87 -10.31 8.76 -18.38
CA TYR A 87 -10.17 8.16 -17.06
C TYR A 87 -8.70 8.07 -16.66
N THR A 88 -8.34 8.70 -15.57
CA THR A 88 -6.98 8.70 -15.02
C THR A 88 -6.88 7.65 -13.91
N ALA A 89 -6.36 6.48 -14.24
CA ALA A 89 -6.22 5.37 -13.29
C ALA A 89 -5.21 5.66 -12.17
N LEU A 90 -4.15 6.40 -12.48
CA LEU A 90 -3.12 6.84 -11.54
C LEU A 90 -2.69 8.26 -11.90
N SER A 91 -2.77 9.18 -10.94
CA SER A 91 -2.44 10.59 -11.14
C SER A 91 -1.13 10.96 -10.45
N ASN A 92 -0.32 11.78 -11.12
CA ASN A 92 0.86 12.39 -10.51
C ASN A 92 0.53 13.59 -9.59
N ALA A 93 -0.74 13.88 -9.33
CA ALA A 93 -1.16 14.96 -8.43
C ALA A 93 -0.62 14.79 -7.00
N ILE A 94 -0.31 13.56 -6.60
CA ILE A 94 0.36 13.24 -5.33
C ILE A 94 1.69 14.00 -5.15
N LEU A 95 2.40 14.31 -6.24
CA LEU A 95 3.69 15.03 -6.20
C LEU A 95 3.53 16.50 -5.81
N THR A 96 2.31 17.04 -5.92
CA THR A 96 1.99 18.43 -5.55
C THR A 96 1.10 18.51 -4.31
N TRP A 97 0.78 17.37 -3.70
CA TRP A 97 -0.03 17.32 -2.49
C TRP A 97 0.69 17.94 -1.30
N ASN A 98 0.02 18.79 -0.57
CA ASN A 98 0.55 19.31 0.68
C ASN A 98 0.30 18.31 1.82
N PHE A 99 1.37 17.66 2.27
CA PHE A 99 1.31 16.70 3.37
C PHE A 99 1.47 17.34 4.76
N ALA A 100 1.69 18.67 4.83
CA ALA A 100 1.80 19.33 6.12
C ALA A 100 0.50 19.21 6.93
N HIS A 101 0.62 18.81 8.20
CA HIS A 101 -0.49 18.60 9.12
C HIS A 101 -0.05 18.99 10.54
N ASP A 102 -0.85 19.79 11.23
CA ASP A 102 -0.61 20.23 12.62
C ASP A 102 0.79 20.81 12.86
N GLY A 103 1.30 21.58 11.89
CA GLY A 103 2.64 22.19 11.99
C GLY A 103 3.81 21.26 11.67
N LEU A 104 3.54 19.99 11.33
CA LEU A 104 4.51 19.01 10.87
C LEU A 104 4.61 19.03 9.35
N ALA A 105 5.82 18.79 8.81
CA ALA A 105 6.04 18.71 7.37
C ALA A 105 5.48 17.42 6.75
N LEU A 106 5.32 16.36 7.55
CA LEU A 106 4.69 15.09 7.17
C LEU A 106 3.46 14.86 8.06
N PRO A 107 2.41 14.22 7.52
CA PRO A 107 1.19 13.98 8.26
C PRO A 107 1.43 12.96 9.39
N ASP A 108 0.93 13.28 10.57
CA ASP A 108 0.73 12.33 11.65
C ASP A 108 -0.74 12.43 12.07
N VAL A 109 -1.54 11.48 11.63
CA VAL A 109 -3.00 11.46 11.86
C VAL A 109 -3.41 10.49 12.98
N ILE A 110 -2.46 9.91 13.69
CA ILE A 110 -2.79 9.06 14.85
C ILE A 110 -3.43 9.86 15.99
N PRO A 111 -3.01 11.10 16.31
CA PRO A 111 -3.73 11.92 17.28
C PRO A 111 -5.18 12.21 16.88
N ASP A 112 -5.45 12.45 15.59
CA ASP A 112 -6.81 12.67 15.07
C ASP A 112 -7.68 11.42 15.22
N LEU A 113 -7.12 10.26 14.89
CA LEU A 113 -7.81 8.99 15.10
C LEU A 113 -8.12 8.76 16.58
N ALA A 114 -7.18 9.06 17.48
CA ALA A 114 -7.38 8.96 18.93
C ALA A 114 -8.51 9.88 19.40
N ALA A 115 -8.54 11.12 18.90
CA ALA A 115 -9.60 12.08 19.18
C ALA A 115 -10.96 11.57 18.67
N ALA A 116 -11.03 11.12 17.42
CA ALA A 116 -12.26 10.59 16.83
C ALA A 116 -12.80 9.38 17.59
N MET A 117 -11.92 8.48 18.08
CA MET A 117 -12.31 7.33 18.90
C MET A 117 -12.73 7.73 20.32
N THR A 118 -12.25 8.85 20.82
CA THR A 118 -12.68 9.43 22.10
C THR A 118 -14.08 10.03 21.98
N GLU A 119 -14.34 10.78 20.90
CA GLU A 119 -15.65 11.38 20.61
C GLU A 119 -16.70 10.30 20.28
N ASN A 120 -16.28 9.24 19.61
CA ASN A 120 -17.13 8.09 19.29
C ASN A 120 -16.52 6.78 19.82
N PRO A 121 -16.79 6.40 21.07
CA PRO A 121 -16.26 5.16 21.66
C PRO A 121 -16.73 3.87 20.96
N LYS A 122 -17.73 3.94 20.09
CA LYS A 122 -18.21 2.82 19.28
C LYS A 122 -17.53 2.71 17.92
N LEU A 123 -16.69 3.69 17.56
CA LEU A 123 -15.97 3.67 16.28
C LEU A 123 -15.12 2.41 16.17
N GLN A 124 -15.34 1.66 15.08
CA GLN A 124 -14.54 0.49 14.74
C GLN A 124 -13.52 0.88 13.66
N VAL A 125 -12.32 0.37 13.79
CA VAL A 125 -11.22 0.59 12.84
C VAL A 125 -10.67 -0.77 12.38
N LEU A 126 -10.55 -0.95 11.06
CA LEU A 126 -9.90 -2.10 10.45
C LEU A 126 -8.83 -1.63 9.48
N ALA A 127 -7.58 -1.95 9.76
CA ALA A 127 -6.46 -1.70 8.86
C ALA A 127 -6.12 -2.98 8.09
N LEU A 128 -6.11 -2.88 6.76
CA LEU A 128 -5.81 -3.97 5.85
C LEU A 128 -4.47 -3.69 5.16
N ASN A 129 -3.54 -4.64 5.21
CA ASN A 129 -2.22 -4.47 4.61
C ASN A 129 -1.78 -5.74 3.87
N GLY A 130 -1.01 -5.54 2.79
CA GLY A 130 -0.31 -6.62 2.10
C GLY A 130 1.14 -6.77 2.59
N TYR A 131 1.60 -8.00 2.75
CA TYR A 131 2.99 -8.27 3.15
C TYR A 131 4.03 -7.81 2.13
N HIS A 132 3.63 -7.67 0.85
CA HIS A 132 4.51 -7.32 -0.25
C HIS A 132 4.36 -5.86 -0.71
N ASP A 133 3.66 -5.04 0.07
CA ASP A 133 3.51 -3.60 -0.15
C ASP A 133 4.74 -2.85 0.36
N LEU A 134 5.46 -2.18 -0.56
CA LEU A 134 6.60 -1.31 -0.22
C LEU A 134 6.22 0.18 -0.20
N VAL A 135 5.01 0.54 -0.61
CA VAL A 135 4.50 1.92 -0.57
C VAL A 135 4.00 2.27 0.81
N THR A 136 3.16 1.41 1.38
CA THR A 136 2.61 1.53 2.73
C THR A 136 2.85 0.23 3.51
N PRO A 137 4.10 0.00 3.95
CA PRO A 137 4.51 -1.28 4.56
C PRO A 137 3.67 -1.60 5.80
N PHE A 138 3.25 -2.84 5.93
CA PHE A 138 2.40 -3.30 7.04
C PHE A 138 3.00 -3.00 8.42
N PHE A 139 4.32 -3.08 8.56
CA PHE A 139 5.00 -2.80 9.83
C PHE A 139 4.91 -1.33 10.24
N GLN A 140 4.83 -0.40 9.27
CA GLN A 140 4.56 1.01 9.57
C GLN A 140 3.16 1.16 10.17
N THR A 141 2.15 0.53 9.56
CA THR A 141 0.78 0.52 10.09
C THR A 141 0.72 -0.07 11.51
N GLU A 142 1.44 -1.17 11.77
CA GLU A 142 1.54 -1.75 13.10
C GLU A 142 2.15 -0.78 14.12
N THR A 143 3.25 -0.13 13.72
CA THR A 143 3.96 0.84 14.56
C THR A 143 3.07 2.03 14.89
N ASP A 144 2.42 2.61 13.88
CA ASP A 144 1.56 3.78 14.06
C ASP A 144 0.35 3.46 14.93
N LEU A 145 -0.37 2.39 14.63
CA LEU A 145 -1.55 1.98 15.41
C LEU A 145 -1.20 1.55 16.85
N SER A 146 0.03 1.09 17.10
CA SER A 146 0.47 0.75 18.46
C SER A 146 0.46 1.96 19.41
N ARG A 147 0.56 3.17 18.86
CA ARG A 147 0.49 4.44 19.61
C ARG A 147 -0.89 4.72 20.22
N LEU A 148 -1.93 4.04 19.74
CA LEU A 148 -3.28 4.08 20.33
C LEU A 148 -3.41 3.18 21.58
N GLY A 149 -2.35 2.45 21.94
CA GLY A 149 -2.40 1.46 23.03
C GLY A 149 -3.27 0.25 22.68
N THR A 150 -3.70 -0.48 23.70
CA THR A 150 -4.61 -1.62 23.52
C THR A 150 -6.04 -1.10 23.38
N ASN A 151 -6.59 -1.19 22.18
CA ASN A 151 -7.96 -0.79 21.89
C ASN A 151 -8.69 -1.91 21.14
N PRO A 152 -9.76 -2.50 21.72
CA PRO A 152 -10.47 -3.62 21.12
C PRO A 152 -11.20 -3.26 19.82
N ASN A 153 -11.42 -1.96 19.57
CA ASN A 153 -12.06 -1.47 18.37
C ASN A 153 -11.08 -1.28 17.21
N VAL A 154 -9.77 -1.41 17.43
CA VAL A 154 -8.74 -1.32 16.39
C VAL A 154 -8.26 -2.70 16.01
N GLN A 155 -8.49 -3.10 14.79
CA GLN A 155 -8.12 -4.40 14.25
C GLN A 155 -7.17 -4.23 13.06
N LYS A 156 -6.29 -5.21 12.90
CA LYS A 156 -5.34 -5.28 11.78
C LYS A 156 -5.47 -6.63 11.11
N ALA A 157 -5.45 -6.66 9.80
CA ALA A 157 -5.39 -7.88 9.01
C ALA A 157 -4.31 -7.76 7.92
N PHE A 158 -3.59 -8.87 7.72
CA PHE A 158 -2.43 -8.93 6.83
C PHE A 158 -2.61 -10.05 5.83
N TYR A 159 -2.35 -9.76 4.56
CA TYR A 159 -2.59 -10.67 3.45
C TYR A 159 -1.32 -10.89 2.62
N ARG A 160 -1.30 -11.95 1.85
CA ARG A 160 -0.18 -12.28 0.94
C ARG A 160 -0.03 -11.32 -0.22
N GLY A 161 -0.98 -10.40 -0.43
CA GLY A 161 -0.98 -9.42 -1.49
C GLY A 161 0.09 -8.33 -1.36
N GLY A 162 0.15 -7.47 -2.35
CA GLY A 162 0.80 -6.16 -2.31
C GLY A 162 -0.15 -5.08 -1.81
N HIS A 163 0.02 -3.85 -2.29
CA HIS A 163 -0.82 -2.68 -1.95
C HIS A 163 -2.30 -2.93 -2.27
N MET A 164 -2.57 -3.55 -3.40
CA MET A 164 -3.91 -4.01 -3.77
C MET A 164 -4.07 -5.48 -3.39
N THR A 165 -4.31 -5.73 -2.10
CA THR A 165 -4.42 -7.07 -1.51
C THR A 165 -5.41 -7.97 -2.25
N TYR A 166 -6.52 -7.40 -2.72
CA TYR A 166 -7.60 -8.07 -3.44
C TYR A 166 -7.23 -8.61 -4.82
N LEU A 167 -6.06 -8.27 -5.36
CA LEU A 167 -5.55 -8.87 -6.61
C LEU A 167 -4.99 -10.28 -6.42
N ASP A 168 -4.65 -10.66 -5.19
CA ASP A 168 -4.31 -12.03 -4.84
C ASP A 168 -5.59 -12.80 -4.52
N ASP A 169 -5.84 -13.92 -5.23
CA ASP A 169 -7.10 -14.66 -5.15
C ASP A 169 -7.40 -15.18 -3.74
N GLN A 170 -6.38 -15.65 -3.02
CA GLN A 170 -6.54 -16.14 -1.65
C GLN A 170 -6.77 -14.98 -0.69
N SER A 171 -6.01 -13.91 -0.85
CA SER A 171 -6.16 -12.70 -0.03
C SER A 171 -7.54 -12.09 -0.18
N ARG A 172 -8.07 -12.01 -1.40
CA ARG A 172 -9.42 -11.47 -1.66
C ARG A 172 -10.52 -12.22 -0.92
N VAL A 173 -10.43 -13.55 -0.83
CA VAL A 173 -11.41 -14.37 -0.09
C VAL A 173 -11.33 -14.10 1.40
N LEU A 174 -10.12 -14.05 1.97
CA LEU A 174 -9.90 -13.78 3.39
C LEU A 174 -10.31 -12.35 3.74
N GLU A 175 -9.91 -11.37 2.93
CA GLU A 175 -10.26 -9.97 3.10
C GLU A 175 -11.76 -9.75 3.11
N LYS A 176 -12.50 -10.41 2.19
CA LYS A 176 -13.96 -10.37 2.18
C LYS A 176 -14.56 -10.93 3.48
N ALA A 177 -14.02 -12.02 4.00
CA ALA A 177 -14.49 -12.61 5.26
C ALA A 177 -14.25 -11.66 6.43
N ASP A 178 -13.07 -11.05 6.52
CA ASP A 178 -12.73 -10.08 7.55
C ASP A 178 -13.60 -8.81 7.48
N LEU A 179 -13.85 -8.30 6.26
CA LEU A 179 -14.76 -7.19 6.03
C LEU A 179 -16.20 -7.50 6.48
N VAL A 180 -16.72 -8.70 6.18
CA VAL A 180 -18.05 -9.12 6.64
C VAL A 180 -18.12 -9.10 8.16
N GLN A 181 -17.14 -9.67 8.85
CA GLN A 181 -17.08 -9.67 10.30
C GLN A 181 -16.94 -8.25 10.88
N PHE A 182 -16.12 -7.42 10.26
CA PHE A 182 -15.95 -6.01 10.64
C PHE A 182 -17.28 -5.25 10.58
N TYR A 183 -17.99 -5.32 9.45
CA TYR A 183 -19.28 -4.66 9.30
C TYR A 183 -20.34 -5.19 10.27
N GLN A 184 -20.38 -6.50 10.52
CA GLN A 184 -21.29 -7.08 11.51
C GLN A 184 -21.04 -6.50 12.90
N ARG A 185 -19.78 -6.36 13.34
CA ARG A 185 -19.45 -5.75 14.63
C ARG A 185 -19.79 -4.26 14.65
N ALA A 186 -19.41 -3.53 13.61
CA ALA A 186 -19.63 -2.08 13.53
C ALA A 186 -21.11 -1.71 13.56
N THR A 187 -21.97 -2.53 12.96
CA THR A 187 -23.44 -2.28 12.96
C THR A 187 -24.15 -2.83 14.19
N ALA A 188 -23.62 -3.88 14.83
CA ALA A 188 -24.20 -4.42 16.08
C ALA A 188 -23.97 -3.49 17.29
N SER A 189 -23.00 -2.58 17.20
CA SER A 189 -22.65 -1.64 18.27
C SER A 189 -23.49 -0.36 18.26
N GLN A 190 -24.39 -0.21 17.29
CA GLN A 190 -25.32 0.92 17.21
C GLN A 190 -26.55 0.65 18.08
#